data_03844b60476f609dcacf9c9e4a53ed4b
#
_entry.id   03844b60476f609dcacf9c9e4a53ed4b
#
_cell.length_a   1.000
_cell.length_b   1.000
_cell.length_c   1.000
_cell.angle_alpha   90.00
_cell.angle_beta   90.00
_cell.angle_gamma   90.00
#
_symmetry.space_group_name_H-M   'P 1'
#
loop_
_entity.id
_entity.type
_entity.pdbx_description
1 polymer ?
#
loop_
_entity_poly.entity_id
_entity_poly.type
_entity_poly.pdbx_seq_one_letter_code
_entity_poly.pdbx_strand_id
1 'polypeptide(L)'
;DKYIDNIGPGTVTFLSDSDRFVVKNETRTGFSHLYMYSMEKGFLYPLTAGEWEVRSLVCATDDKVWFLSNETSPLRNNFYVVGTDGKGKRRLTRGDGIHAIAPSQGCKYYISYFSNSSTPNTVTLHDGRGKLLRTLEENAALKEYIAGMDYPVKEFFTFPVTRDGRRIELNCYIVKPADFDPGKSYPVLFTQYSGPASQQVLDRWSVDWEDALVQQGYLVVCMDPRGTGGRGEWFKKLTYGQMGLLETEDQIDLARYVAGLPYVDASRLGIYGWSYGGFMSLNCILKGADVYRMAISVAPVTSWRYYDSVYTERVNGLPQQNPDGYDIPSPVYYADRLQGRLLLMHGSADDNV
;
A
#
# COMPACT_ATOMS: atom_id res chain seq x y z
N ASP A 1 -9.40 19.00 -11.47
CA ASP A 1 -8.84 18.21 -10.36
C ASP A 1 -7.62 17.46 -10.81
N LYS A 2 -6.59 17.48 -9.99
CA LYS A 2 -5.40 16.68 -10.21
C LYS A 2 -5.74 15.23 -9.93
N TYR A 3 -5.76 14.39 -10.95
CA TYR A 3 -5.91 12.96 -10.80
C TYR A 3 -7.09 12.50 -9.90
N ILE A 4 -8.10 11.93 -10.51
CA ILE A 4 -9.28 11.40 -9.82
C ILE A 4 -9.16 9.87 -9.76
N ASP A 5 -9.43 9.27 -8.60
CA ASP A 5 -9.58 7.82 -8.49
C ASP A 5 -10.73 7.33 -9.37
N ASN A 6 -10.64 6.12 -9.89
CA ASN A 6 -11.68 5.53 -10.71
C ASN A 6 -13.01 5.52 -9.96
N ILE A 7 -14.02 6.14 -10.53
CA ILE A 7 -15.41 6.01 -10.08
C ILE A 7 -15.92 4.68 -10.65
N GLY A 8 -16.02 3.67 -9.80
CA GLY A 8 -16.48 2.34 -10.17
C GLY A 8 -17.71 1.90 -9.39
N PRO A 9 -18.28 0.73 -9.70
CA PRO A 9 -19.28 0.08 -8.86
C PRO A 9 -18.76 -0.02 -7.43
N GLY A 10 -19.53 0.40 -6.42
CA GLY A 10 -19.08 0.47 -5.02
C GLY A 10 -18.56 1.83 -4.57
N THR A 11 -18.34 2.80 -5.49
CA THR A 11 -18.19 4.22 -5.11
C THR A 11 -19.53 4.85 -4.81
N VAL A 12 -20.62 4.35 -5.43
CA VAL A 12 -21.99 4.81 -5.22
C VAL A 12 -22.87 3.61 -4.91
N THR A 13 -23.66 3.68 -3.85
CA THR A 13 -24.60 2.63 -3.43
C THR A 13 -25.94 3.26 -3.09
N PHE A 14 -26.98 2.91 -3.87
CA PHE A 14 -28.36 3.37 -3.66
C PHE A 14 -28.99 2.63 -2.49
N LEU A 15 -29.83 3.36 -1.72
CA LEU A 15 -30.75 2.77 -0.74
C LEU A 15 -32.04 2.30 -1.43
N SER A 16 -32.90 1.60 -0.69
CA SER A 16 -34.10 0.98 -1.28
C SER A 16 -35.14 2.01 -1.75
N ASP A 17 -35.14 3.22 -1.19
CA ASP A 17 -36.02 4.32 -1.60
C ASP A 17 -35.64 4.92 -2.97
N SER A 18 -34.51 4.53 -3.56
CA SER A 18 -33.98 4.98 -4.85
C SER A 18 -33.72 6.48 -4.96
N ASP A 19 -34.00 7.27 -3.93
CA ASP A 19 -33.65 8.70 -3.84
C ASP A 19 -32.31 8.89 -3.16
N ARG A 20 -32.10 8.21 -2.02
CA ARG A 20 -30.85 8.36 -1.26
C ARG A 20 -29.79 7.36 -1.70
N PHE A 21 -28.55 7.82 -1.69
CA PHE A 21 -27.39 6.99 -2.00
C PHE A 21 -26.16 7.42 -1.22
N VAL A 22 -25.29 6.47 -0.96
CA VAL A 22 -24.00 6.68 -0.30
C VAL A 22 -22.90 6.80 -1.34
N VAL A 23 -22.08 7.83 -1.20
CA VAL A 23 -20.91 8.05 -2.08
C VAL A 23 -19.64 8.00 -1.23
N LYS A 24 -18.64 7.24 -1.69
CA LYS A 24 -17.28 7.32 -1.18
C LYS A 24 -16.51 8.40 -1.96
N ASN A 25 -16.01 9.41 -1.29
CA ASN A 25 -15.29 10.52 -1.92
C ASN A 25 -14.18 11.05 -1.01
N GLU A 26 -13.03 11.45 -1.59
CA GLU A 26 -11.90 12.01 -0.86
C GLU A 26 -11.73 13.52 -1.02
N THR A 27 -12.22 14.08 -2.13
CA THR A 27 -11.93 15.49 -2.50
C THR A 27 -12.58 16.52 -1.58
N ARG A 28 -13.58 16.12 -0.78
CA ARG A 28 -14.25 17.05 0.13
C ARG A 28 -13.42 17.45 1.35
N THR A 29 -12.63 16.52 1.85
CA THR A 29 -11.87 16.72 3.11
C THR A 29 -10.40 16.39 2.96
N GLY A 30 -9.98 15.86 1.82
CA GLY A 30 -8.63 15.32 1.60
C GLY A 30 -8.44 13.90 2.13
N PHE A 31 -9.50 13.30 2.69
CA PHE A 31 -9.52 11.89 3.10
C PHE A 31 -10.77 11.20 2.53
N SER A 32 -10.64 9.94 2.15
CA SER A 32 -11.74 9.16 1.60
C SER A 32 -12.78 8.87 2.69
N HIS A 33 -13.97 9.45 2.55
CA HIS A 33 -15.08 9.28 3.47
C HIS A 33 -16.39 8.95 2.76
N LEU A 34 -17.39 8.52 3.56
CA LEU A 34 -18.74 8.24 3.12
C LEU A 34 -19.64 9.43 3.34
N TYR A 35 -20.46 9.72 2.34
CA TYR A 35 -21.38 10.85 2.31
C TYR A 35 -22.76 10.39 1.86
N MET A 36 -23.80 10.93 2.49
CA MET A 36 -25.19 10.73 2.08
C MET A 36 -25.57 11.79 1.05
N TYR A 37 -26.18 11.34 -0.01
CA TYR A 37 -26.76 12.16 -1.09
C TYR A 37 -28.23 11.80 -1.32
N SER A 38 -28.97 12.71 -1.95
CA SER A 38 -30.29 12.51 -2.53
C SER A 38 -30.25 12.88 -4.01
N MET A 39 -30.97 12.17 -4.82
CA MET A 39 -31.13 12.47 -6.26
C MET A 39 -31.75 13.86 -6.45
N GLU A 40 -32.70 14.25 -5.58
CA GLU A 40 -33.40 15.51 -5.65
C GLU A 40 -32.55 16.67 -5.06
N LYS A 41 -31.92 16.46 -3.88
CA LYS A 41 -31.29 17.53 -3.09
C LYS A 41 -29.76 17.58 -3.19
N GLY A 42 -29.15 16.62 -3.87
CA GLY A 42 -27.69 16.49 -3.93
C GLY A 42 -27.08 16.06 -2.59
N PHE A 43 -25.95 16.65 -2.20
CA PHE A 43 -25.28 16.36 -0.94
C PHE A 43 -26.15 16.69 0.28
N LEU A 44 -26.26 15.74 1.21
CA LEU A 44 -27.01 15.91 2.46
C LEU A 44 -26.08 16.13 3.66
N TYR A 45 -25.25 15.14 3.99
CA TYR A 45 -24.34 15.17 5.16
C TYR A 45 -23.24 14.08 5.05
N PRO A 46 -22.15 14.26 5.82
CA PRO A 46 -21.14 13.19 5.93
C PRO A 46 -21.64 12.07 6.87
N LEU A 47 -21.32 10.82 6.52
CA LEU A 47 -21.51 9.65 7.37
C LEU A 47 -20.26 9.33 8.19
N THR A 48 -19.08 9.69 7.68
CA THR A 48 -17.79 9.51 8.34
C THR A 48 -16.93 10.75 8.18
N ALA A 49 -16.03 10.99 9.13
CA ALA A 49 -15.08 12.10 9.11
C ALA A 49 -13.84 11.77 9.95
N GLY A 50 -12.72 12.43 9.67
CA GLY A 50 -11.45 12.30 10.39
C GLY A 50 -10.24 12.35 9.47
N GLU A 51 -9.03 12.26 10.05
CA GLU A 51 -7.77 12.17 9.30
C GLU A 51 -7.39 10.69 9.03
N TRP A 52 -8.29 9.96 8.41
CA TRP A 52 -8.19 8.55 8.05
C TRP A 52 -9.11 8.26 6.85
N GLU A 53 -8.98 7.08 6.25
CA GLU A 53 -9.69 6.73 5.02
C GLU A 53 -10.67 5.57 5.20
N VAL A 54 -11.84 5.71 4.61
CA VAL A 54 -12.68 4.58 4.24
C VAL A 54 -12.01 3.87 3.05
N ARG A 55 -11.58 2.63 3.26
CA ARG A 55 -10.97 1.81 2.22
C ARG A 55 -11.99 1.28 1.23
N SER A 56 -13.09 0.77 1.75
CA SER A 56 -14.20 0.30 0.92
C SER A 56 -15.54 0.46 1.61
N LEU A 57 -16.55 0.85 0.84
CA LEU A 57 -17.95 0.67 1.17
C LEU A 57 -18.30 -0.81 0.93
N VAL A 58 -18.68 -1.53 1.97
CA VAL A 58 -18.93 -2.98 1.91
C VAL A 58 -20.39 -3.26 1.58
N CYS A 59 -21.33 -2.65 2.28
CA CYS A 59 -22.74 -2.66 1.94
C CYS A 59 -23.50 -1.54 2.64
N ALA A 60 -24.74 -1.27 2.14
CA ALA A 60 -25.65 -0.34 2.77
C ALA A 60 -27.07 -0.93 2.79
N THR A 61 -27.85 -0.55 3.80
CA THR A 61 -29.29 -0.75 3.92
C THR A 61 -29.92 0.59 4.25
N ASP A 62 -31.25 0.66 4.37
CA ASP A 62 -31.94 1.93 4.64
C ASP A 62 -31.59 2.54 6.01
N ASP A 63 -31.10 1.75 6.95
CA ASP A 63 -30.75 2.18 8.30
C ASP A 63 -29.26 2.19 8.62
N LYS A 64 -28.41 1.47 7.84
CA LYS A 64 -26.99 1.28 8.16
C LYS A 64 -26.10 1.21 6.94
N VAL A 65 -24.84 1.59 7.16
CA VAL A 65 -23.74 1.48 6.20
C VAL A 65 -22.57 0.78 6.86
N TRP A 66 -22.04 -0.26 6.21
CA TRP A 66 -20.87 -1.02 6.65
C TRP A 66 -19.68 -0.73 5.75
N PHE A 67 -18.52 -0.53 6.35
CA PHE A 67 -17.32 -0.13 5.62
C PHE A 67 -16.03 -0.63 6.29
N LEU A 68 -14.99 -0.78 5.50
CA LEU A 68 -13.61 -0.97 5.96
C LEU A 68 -12.90 0.38 6.03
N SER A 69 -12.11 0.60 7.07
CA SER A 69 -11.28 1.79 7.18
C SER A 69 -9.96 1.52 7.90
N ASN A 70 -9.01 2.45 7.67
CA ASN A 70 -7.72 2.47 8.33
C ASN A 70 -7.67 3.44 9.54
N GLU A 71 -8.81 3.73 10.16
CA GLU A 71 -8.93 4.68 11.27
C GLU A 71 -7.95 4.44 12.42
N THR A 72 -7.58 3.18 12.68
CA THR A 72 -6.66 2.85 13.79
C THR A 72 -5.19 2.98 13.42
N SER A 73 -4.85 2.83 12.15
CA SER A 73 -3.49 2.95 11.63
C SER A 73 -3.53 2.87 10.09
N PRO A 74 -2.69 3.62 9.37
CA PRO A 74 -2.56 3.46 7.92
C PRO A 74 -2.14 2.04 7.51
N LEU A 75 -1.51 1.26 8.40
CA LEU A 75 -1.05 -0.11 8.15
C LEU A 75 -2.15 -1.17 8.33
N ARG A 76 -3.37 -0.80 8.76
CA ARG A 76 -4.41 -1.72 9.22
C ARG A 76 -5.76 -1.42 8.59
N ASN A 77 -6.60 -2.43 8.50
CA ASN A 77 -7.99 -2.30 8.07
C ASN A 77 -8.93 -2.93 9.09
N ASN A 78 -9.92 -2.18 9.52
CA ASN A 78 -10.95 -2.64 10.43
C ASN A 78 -12.34 -2.44 9.84
N PHE A 79 -13.28 -3.27 10.27
CA PHE A 79 -14.66 -3.23 9.80
C PHE A 79 -15.54 -2.45 10.76
N TYR A 80 -16.33 -1.55 10.22
CA TYR A 80 -17.20 -0.63 10.95
C TYR A 80 -18.62 -0.63 10.43
N VAL A 81 -19.55 -0.16 11.25
CA VAL A 81 -20.91 0.18 10.87
C VAL A 81 -21.25 1.58 11.38
N VAL A 82 -22.06 2.32 10.62
CA VAL A 82 -22.62 3.62 10.99
C VAL A 82 -24.09 3.67 10.54
N GLY A 83 -24.93 4.41 11.26
CA GLY A 83 -26.31 4.67 10.82
C GLY A 83 -26.34 5.52 9.56
N THR A 84 -27.38 5.35 8.74
CA THR A 84 -27.60 6.23 7.57
C THR A 84 -27.86 7.68 7.94
N ASP A 85 -28.13 7.97 9.22
CA ASP A 85 -28.20 9.32 9.80
C ASP A 85 -26.83 9.87 10.28
N GLY A 86 -25.74 9.13 10.04
CA GLY A 86 -24.38 9.46 10.46
C GLY A 86 -24.08 9.19 11.93
N LYS A 87 -25.02 8.58 12.69
CA LYS A 87 -24.84 8.30 14.12
C LYS A 87 -24.48 6.86 14.41
N GLY A 88 -24.01 6.61 15.64
CA GLY A 88 -23.78 5.25 16.15
C GLY A 88 -22.65 4.51 15.44
N LYS A 89 -21.65 5.22 14.89
CA LYS A 89 -20.44 4.59 14.33
C LYS A 89 -19.78 3.70 15.38
N ARG A 90 -19.47 2.46 15.02
CA ARG A 90 -18.73 1.53 15.88
C ARG A 90 -17.93 0.52 15.08
N ARG A 91 -16.80 0.12 15.62
CA ARG A 91 -15.95 -0.97 15.10
C ARG A 91 -16.62 -2.33 15.40
N LEU A 92 -16.62 -3.23 14.41
CA LEU A 92 -17.18 -4.59 14.51
C LEU A 92 -16.10 -5.66 14.69
N THR A 93 -14.89 -5.40 14.18
CA THR A 93 -13.76 -6.33 14.24
C THR A 93 -12.90 -6.11 15.48
N ARG A 94 -12.28 -7.20 15.96
CA ARG A 94 -11.31 -7.19 17.05
C ARG A 94 -9.94 -7.58 16.49
N GLY A 95 -8.90 -7.22 17.23
CA GLY A 95 -7.51 -7.47 16.82
C GLY A 95 -6.95 -6.36 15.91
N ASP A 96 -5.66 -6.18 16.01
CA ASP A 96 -4.90 -5.21 15.23
C ASP A 96 -4.24 -5.94 14.05
N GLY A 97 -4.54 -5.51 12.83
CA GLY A 97 -4.09 -6.13 11.59
C GLY A 97 -5.00 -5.78 10.42
N ILE A 98 -5.02 -6.65 9.44
CA ILE A 98 -5.85 -6.52 8.24
C ILE A 98 -7.07 -7.43 8.36
N HIS A 99 -8.24 -6.83 8.20
CA HIS A 99 -9.49 -7.56 7.99
C HIS A 99 -9.94 -7.39 6.53
N ALA A 100 -10.23 -8.50 5.86
CA ALA A 100 -10.99 -8.53 4.62
C ALA A 100 -12.37 -9.13 4.90
N ILE A 101 -13.41 -8.58 4.29
CA ILE A 101 -14.81 -8.91 4.61
C ILE A 101 -15.53 -9.43 3.38
N ALA A 102 -16.15 -10.60 3.51
CA ALA A 102 -17.11 -11.13 2.55
C ALA A 102 -18.53 -11.04 3.16
N PRO A 103 -19.36 -10.06 2.73
CA PRO A 103 -20.69 -9.86 3.29
C PRO A 103 -21.72 -10.78 2.65
N SER A 104 -22.75 -11.16 3.42
CA SER A 104 -24.01 -11.66 2.86
C SER A 104 -24.88 -10.49 2.37
N GLN A 105 -25.93 -10.79 1.63
CA GLN A 105 -26.89 -9.79 1.20
C GLN A 105 -27.41 -8.97 2.39
N GLY A 106 -27.34 -7.64 2.27
CA GLY A 106 -27.74 -6.68 3.30
C GLY A 106 -26.92 -6.77 4.60
N CYS A 107 -25.71 -7.33 4.53
CA CYS A 107 -24.80 -7.50 5.68
C CYS A 107 -25.46 -8.15 6.93
N LYS A 108 -26.43 -9.05 6.73
CA LYS A 108 -27.02 -9.82 7.84
C LYS A 108 -26.00 -10.68 8.54
N TYR A 109 -25.05 -11.20 7.76
CA TYR A 109 -23.88 -11.95 8.19
C TYR A 109 -22.66 -11.50 7.40
N TYR A 110 -21.47 -11.79 7.90
CA TYR A 110 -20.24 -11.63 7.14
C TYR A 110 -19.17 -12.64 7.58
N ILE A 111 -18.31 -13.00 6.65
CA ILE A 111 -17.08 -13.73 6.92
C ILE A 111 -15.95 -12.70 7.02
N SER A 112 -15.17 -12.78 8.10
CA SER A 112 -13.96 -11.97 8.29
C SER A 112 -12.72 -12.84 8.11
N TYR A 113 -11.83 -12.43 7.23
CA TYR A 113 -10.48 -12.95 7.09
C TYR A 113 -9.56 -11.99 7.82
N PHE A 114 -8.94 -12.46 8.87
CA PHE A 114 -8.06 -11.64 9.72
C PHE A 114 -6.65 -12.18 9.71
N SER A 115 -5.66 -11.30 9.60
CA SER A 115 -4.26 -11.59 9.89
C SER A 115 -3.53 -10.34 10.35
N ASN A 116 -2.37 -10.53 10.96
CA ASN A 116 -1.35 -9.50 11.15
C ASN A 116 0.04 -10.09 10.87
N SER A 117 1.08 -9.29 10.98
CA SER A 117 2.46 -9.70 10.65
C SER A 117 2.97 -10.93 11.40
N SER A 118 2.40 -11.25 12.56
CA SER A 118 2.77 -12.40 13.42
C SER A 118 1.71 -13.48 13.51
N THR A 119 0.53 -13.26 12.91
CA THR A 119 -0.61 -14.17 13.04
C THR A 119 -1.14 -14.57 11.67
N PRO A 120 -1.06 -15.87 11.29
CA PRO A 120 -1.68 -16.40 10.08
C PRO A 120 -3.17 -16.14 9.99
N ASN A 121 -3.71 -16.22 8.79
CA ASN A 121 -5.13 -15.97 8.52
C ASN A 121 -6.05 -16.80 9.44
N THR A 122 -6.99 -16.12 10.06
CA THR A 122 -8.11 -16.70 10.79
C THR A 122 -9.40 -16.32 10.08
N VAL A 123 -10.29 -17.29 9.86
CA VAL A 123 -11.55 -17.10 9.15
C VAL A 123 -12.72 -17.30 10.09
N THR A 124 -13.55 -16.28 10.25
CA THR A 124 -14.64 -16.28 11.23
C THR A 124 -15.95 -15.78 10.61
N LEU A 125 -17.08 -16.40 11.02
CA LEU A 125 -18.42 -15.99 10.65
C LEU A 125 -19.03 -15.15 11.78
N HIS A 126 -19.62 -14.03 11.41
CA HIS A 126 -20.26 -13.08 12.31
C HIS A 126 -21.68 -12.72 11.86
N ASP A 127 -22.52 -12.27 12.79
CA ASP A 127 -23.74 -11.55 12.45
C ASP A 127 -23.42 -10.09 12.06
N GLY A 128 -24.38 -9.40 11.45
CA GLY A 128 -24.21 -7.99 11.01
C GLY A 128 -23.99 -6.98 12.15
N ARG A 129 -24.07 -7.43 13.40
CA ARG A 129 -23.77 -6.65 14.60
C ARG A 129 -22.36 -6.90 15.14
N GLY A 130 -21.60 -7.80 14.51
CA GLY A 130 -20.23 -8.13 14.90
C GLY A 130 -20.13 -9.25 15.95
N LYS A 131 -21.23 -9.92 16.31
CA LYS A 131 -21.17 -11.07 17.19
C LYS A 131 -20.58 -12.26 16.46
N LEU A 132 -19.51 -12.85 17.01
CA LEU A 132 -18.93 -14.09 16.51
C LEU A 132 -19.96 -15.21 16.62
N LEU A 133 -20.25 -15.89 15.51
CA LEU A 133 -21.13 -17.04 15.43
C LEU A 133 -20.36 -18.35 15.35
N ARG A 134 -19.29 -18.36 14.57
CA ARG A 134 -18.47 -19.55 14.35
C ARG A 134 -17.07 -19.18 13.88
N THR A 135 -16.05 -19.86 14.37
CA THR A 135 -14.75 -19.93 13.73
C THR A 135 -14.82 -21.00 12.63
N LEU A 136 -14.46 -20.59 11.40
CA LEU A 136 -14.46 -21.47 10.24
C LEU A 136 -13.09 -22.10 10.06
N GLU A 137 -12.01 -21.30 10.26
CA GLU A 137 -10.64 -21.75 10.20
C GLU A 137 -9.77 -20.94 11.17
N GLU A 138 -9.06 -21.63 12.04
CA GLU A 138 -8.13 -21.02 12.99
C GLU A 138 -6.68 -21.12 12.55
N ASN A 139 -6.39 -21.97 11.55
CA ASN A 139 -5.03 -22.34 11.14
C ASN A 139 -4.17 -22.83 12.33
N ALA A 140 -4.76 -23.61 13.23
CA ALA A 140 -4.11 -24.05 14.46
C ALA A 140 -2.81 -24.81 14.19
N ALA A 141 -2.84 -25.75 13.25
CA ALA A 141 -1.65 -26.52 12.87
C ALA A 141 -0.53 -25.63 12.30
N LEU A 142 -0.88 -24.63 11.48
CA LEU A 142 0.10 -23.68 10.95
C LEU A 142 0.66 -22.78 12.07
N LYS A 143 -0.18 -22.31 12.99
CA LYS A 143 0.26 -21.51 14.15
C LYS A 143 1.21 -22.31 15.05
N GLU A 144 0.89 -23.57 15.33
CA GLU A 144 1.73 -24.45 16.10
C GLU A 144 3.07 -24.72 15.41
N TYR A 145 3.04 -24.98 14.09
CA TYR A 145 4.23 -25.18 13.29
C TYR A 145 5.17 -23.95 13.32
N ILE A 146 4.59 -22.76 13.14
CA ILE A 146 5.35 -21.48 13.17
C ILE A 146 5.87 -21.17 14.56
N ALA A 147 5.09 -21.45 15.61
CA ALA A 147 5.52 -21.25 17.01
C ALA A 147 6.69 -22.18 17.40
N GLY A 148 6.81 -23.33 16.74
CA GLY A 148 7.95 -24.25 16.90
C GLY A 148 9.18 -23.88 16.05
N MET A 149 9.07 -22.81 15.24
CA MET A 149 10.14 -22.27 14.41
C MET A 149 10.43 -20.83 14.82
N ASP A 150 11.66 -20.43 14.79
CA ASP A 150 12.03 -19.02 14.87
C ASP A 150 11.67 -18.36 13.52
N TYR A 151 10.38 -18.04 13.33
CA TYR A 151 9.90 -17.46 12.08
C TYR A 151 10.15 -15.94 12.05
N PRO A 152 10.73 -15.41 10.95
CA PRO A 152 10.99 -13.99 10.83
C PRO A 152 9.70 -13.17 10.85
N VAL A 153 9.69 -12.07 11.61
CA VAL A 153 8.52 -11.17 11.74
C VAL A 153 8.88 -9.78 11.23
N LYS A 154 7.92 -9.11 10.62
CA LYS A 154 8.06 -7.71 10.19
C LYS A 154 8.16 -6.79 11.40
N GLU A 155 9.23 -6.05 11.50
CA GLU A 155 9.41 -4.95 12.45
C GLU A 155 9.06 -3.65 11.74
N PHE A 156 7.95 -3.00 12.15
CA PHE A 156 7.51 -1.75 11.55
C PHE A 156 8.23 -0.57 12.17
N PHE A 157 8.60 0.40 11.32
CA PHE A 157 9.19 1.67 11.73
C PHE A 157 8.78 2.78 10.77
N THR A 158 9.08 4.03 11.12
CA THR A 158 8.90 5.16 10.20
C THR A 158 10.26 5.77 9.85
N PHE A 159 10.37 6.22 8.59
CA PHE A 159 11.54 6.94 8.10
C PHE A 159 11.15 8.38 7.77
N PRO A 160 11.78 9.39 8.44
CA PRO A 160 11.44 10.78 8.23
C PRO A 160 12.12 11.33 6.98
N VAL A 161 11.35 11.98 6.13
CA VAL A 161 11.86 12.86 5.07
C VAL A 161 11.41 14.28 5.32
N THR A 162 12.23 15.27 4.96
CA THR A 162 11.88 16.69 5.11
C THR A 162 11.90 17.33 3.74
N ARG A 163 10.77 17.91 3.34
CA ARG A 163 10.61 18.64 2.08
C ARG A 163 9.78 19.90 2.32
N ASP A 164 10.21 21.02 1.76
CA ASP A 164 9.54 22.33 1.87
C ASP A 164 9.20 22.70 3.32
N GLY A 165 10.10 22.38 4.25
CA GLY A 165 9.92 22.62 5.69
C GLY A 165 8.91 21.68 6.37
N ARG A 166 8.32 20.72 5.66
CA ARG A 166 7.44 19.68 6.21
C ARG A 166 8.20 18.40 6.47
N ARG A 167 8.07 17.87 7.68
CA ARG A 167 8.49 16.53 8.04
C ARG A 167 7.38 15.54 7.70
N ILE A 168 7.73 14.48 6.96
CA ILE A 168 6.82 13.43 6.53
C ILE A 168 7.42 12.11 7.02
N GLU A 169 6.65 11.36 7.81
CA GLU A 169 7.05 10.02 8.27
C GLU A 169 6.61 8.99 7.21
N LEU A 170 7.53 8.27 6.59
CA LEU A 170 7.24 7.20 5.64
C LEU A 170 7.16 5.86 6.36
N ASN A 171 6.14 5.06 6.05
CA ASN A 171 5.96 3.75 6.67
C ASN A 171 6.92 2.73 6.07
N CYS A 172 7.59 1.97 6.92
CA CYS A 172 8.58 0.98 6.55
C CYS A 172 8.40 -0.31 7.37
N TYR A 173 8.95 -1.40 6.86
CA TYR A 173 9.26 -2.56 7.69
C TYR A 173 10.65 -3.10 7.35
N ILE A 174 11.23 -3.80 8.31
CA ILE A 174 12.40 -4.65 8.15
C ILE A 174 12.07 -6.06 8.63
N VAL A 175 12.55 -7.07 7.89
CA VAL A 175 12.51 -8.48 8.31
C VAL A 175 13.94 -8.94 8.53
N LYS A 176 14.18 -9.53 9.70
CA LYS A 176 15.50 -10.00 10.14
C LYS A 176 15.49 -11.52 10.26
N PRO A 177 16.63 -12.20 10.06
CA PRO A 177 16.75 -13.63 10.37
C PRO A 177 16.36 -13.94 11.82
N ALA A 178 15.85 -15.13 12.05
CA ALA A 178 15.47 -15.56 13.40
C ALA A 178 16.66 -15.58 14.37
N ASP A 179 17.85 -15.94 13.87
CA ASP A 179 19.12 -15.92 14.60
C ASP A 179 19.87 -14.57 14.47
N PHE A 180 19.14 -13.46 14.28
CA PHE A 180 19.73 -12.14 14.12
C PHE A 180 20.66 -11.77 15.26
N ASP A 181 21.89 -11.45 14.91
CA ASP A 181 22.94 -11.02 15.83
C ASP A 181 23.41 -9.61 15.44
N PRO A 182 23.19 -8.58 16.27
CA PRO A 182 23.60 -7.21 15.96
C PRO A 182 25.12 -7.04 15.83
N GLY A 183 25.91 -8.02 16.22
CA GLY A 183 27.36 -8.04 16.03
C GLY A 183 27.82 -8.56 14.66
N LYS A 184 26.91 -9.12 13.87
CA LYS A 184 27.17 -9.56 12.50
C LYS A 184 26.85 -8.45 11.49
N SER A 185 27.27 -8.66 10.25
CA SER A 185 27.02 -7.74 9.14
C SER A 185 26.25 -8.45 8.03
N TYR A 186 25.07 -7.92 7.69
CA TYR A 186 24.08 -8.54 6.81
C TYR A 186 23.95 -7.83 5.47
N PRO A 187 23.79 -8.55 4.35
CA PRO A 187 23.33 -7.99 3.09
C PRO A 187 21.87 -7.57 3.21
N VAL A 188 21.47 -6.55 2.45
CA VAL A 188 20.09 -6.04 2.44
C VAL A 188 19.49 -6.12 1.05
N LEU A 189 18.27 -6.65 0.95
CA LEU A 189 17.42 -6.51 -0.22
C LEU A 189 16.27 -5.54 0.11
N PHE A 190 16.18 -4.45 -0.64
CA PHE A 190 15.00 -3.59 -0.64
C PHE A 190 13.97 -4.17 -1.61
N THR A 191 12.74 -4.40 -1.12
CA THR A 191 11.62 -4.81 -1.95
C THR A 191 10.61 -3.69 -1.99
N GLN A 192 10.09 -3.37 -3.17
CA GLN A 192 9.17 -2.24 -3.29
C GLN A 192 8.35 -2.30 -4.58
N TYR A 193 7.18 -1.64 -4.56
CA TYR A 193 6.41 -1.29 -5.74
C TYR A 193 6.40 0.22 -5.96
N SER A 194 6.11 1.00 -4.93
CA SER A 194 6.17 2.46 -4.86
C SER A 194 5.17 3.22 -5.76
N GLY A 195 4.35 2.53 -6.51
CA GLY A 195 3.44 3.16 -7.48
C GLY A 195 2.38 4.04 -6.82
N PRO A 196 1.87 5.06 -7.52
CA PRO A 196 0.84 5.97 -7.03
C PRO A 196 -0.36 5.23 -6.44
N ALA A 197 -0.79 5.66 -5.24
CA ALA A 197 -1.91 5.09 -4.48
C ALA A 197 -1.74 3.61 -4.06
N SER A 198 -0.62 2.96 -4.38
CA SER A 198 -0.32 1.60 -3.90
C SER A 198 0.05 1.59 -2.41
N GLN A 199 0.01 0.42 -1.78
CA GLN A 199 0.49 0.25 -0.41
C GLN A 199 0.99 -1.17 -0.20
N GLN A 200 2.25 -1.31 0.22
CA GLN A 200 2.89 -2.59 0.53
C GLN A 200 3.16 -2.77 2.02
N VAL A 201 3.43 -1.69 2.74
CA VAL A 201 3.68 -1.72 4.17
C VAL A 201 2.37 -1.87 4.91
N LEU A 202 1.98 -3.13 5.16
CA LEU A 202 0.74 -3.51 5.83
C LEU A 202 1.01 -4.52 6.94
N ASP A 203 0.31 -4.36 8.05
CA ASP A 203 0.32 -5.30 9.17
C ASP A 203 -0.54 -6.53 8.83
N ARG A 204 0.00 -7.39 7.93
CA ARG A 204 -0.64 -8.61 7.46
C ARG A 204 0.34 -9.77 7.41
N TRP A 205 -0.19 -10.98 7.57
CA TRP A 205 0.54 -12.21 7.32
C TRP A 205 0.81 -12.39 5.83
N SER A 206 2.04 -12.73 5.50
CA SER A 206 2.44 -13.21 4.18
C SER A 206 3.57 -14.20 4.35
N VAL A 207 3.60 -15.22 3.51
CA VAL A 207 4.75 -16.09 3.29
C VAL A 207 5.12 -15.91 1.83
N ASP A 208 6.32 -15.46 1.58
CA ASP A 208 6.80 -15.13 0.24
C ASP A 208 8.24 -15.63 0.04
N TRP A 209 8.75 -15.57 -1.19
CA TRP A 209 10.14 -15.89 -1.54
C TRP A 209 11.16 -15.05 -0.74
N GLU A 210 10.76 -13.86 -0.30
CA GLU A 210 11.57 -12.98 0.55
C GLU A 210 11.95 -13.67 1.88
N ASP A 211 11.04 -14.46 2.45
CA ASP A 211 11.30 -15.20 3.69
C ASP A 211 12.43 -16.22 3.52
N ALA A 212 12.56 -16.83 2.33
CA ALA A 212 13.66 -17.72 2.02
C ALA A 212 15.01 -17.00 1.99
N LEU A 213 15.05 -15.74 1.54
CA LEU A 213 16.26 -14.92 1.60
C LEU A 213 16.63 -14.56 3.04
N VAL A 214 15.64 -14.21 3.84
CA VAL A 214 15.85 -13.90 5.26
C VAL A 214 16.46 -15.10 6.00
N GLN A 215 15.97 -16.32 5.72
CA GLN A 215 16.56 -17.56 6.28
C GLN A 215 18.01 -17.81 5.80
N GLN A 216 18.42 -17.25 4.66
CA GLN A 216 19.79 -17.29 4.17
C GLN A 216 20.67 -16.16 4.72
N GLY A 217 20.18 -15.40 5.71
CA GLY A 217 20.93 -14.35 6.36
C GLY A 217 20.88 -13.00 5.63
N TYR A 218 19.82 -12.71 4.87
CA TYR A 218 19.56 -11.37 4.34
C TYR A 218 18.64 -10.60 5.27
N LEU A 219 18.75 -9.28 5.28
CA LEU A 219 17.69 -8.40 5.74
C LEU A 219 16.83 -8.02 4.55
N VAL A 220 15.51 -7.99 4.74
CA VAL A 220 14.56 -7.48 3.73
C VAL A 220 13.94 -6.20 4.26
N VAL A 221 13.97 -5.13 3.48
CA VAL A 221 13.43 -3.81 3.82
C VAL A 221 12.41 -3.38 2.79
N CYS A 222 11.29 -2.86 3.24
CA CYS A 222 10.26 -2.28 2.38
C CYS A 222 9.81 -0.93 2.92
N MET A 223 9.52 0.01 2.01
CA MET A 223 8.96 1.32 2.34
C MET A 223 7.87 1.68 1.34
N ASP A 224 6.80 2.31 1.85
CA ASP A 224 5.84 3.05 1.07
C ASP A 224 6.28 4.52 0.97
N PRO A 225 6.85 4.98 -0.16
CA PRO A 225 7.33 6.33 -0.34
C PRO A 225 6.19 7.34 -0.52
N ARG A 226 6.53 8.62 -0.70
CA ARG A 226 5.58 9.66 -1.10
C ARG A 226 4.81 9.25 -2.35
N GLY A 227 3.51 9.59 -2.40
CA GLY A 227 2.61 9.23 -3.51
C GLY A 227 1.85 7.92 -3.30
N THR A 228 2.22 7.09 -2.33
CA THR A 228 1.48 5.86 -1.99
C THR A 228 0.17 6.14 -1.27
N GLY A 229 -0.66 5.11 -1.08
CA GLY A 229 -2.02 5.26 -0.55
C GLY A 229 -2.13 5.22 0.97
N GLY A 230 -3.35 5.44 1.46
CA GLY A 230 -3.68 5.23 2.86
C GLY A 230 -3.41 6.39 3.80
N ARG A 231 -3.03 7.55 3.26
CA ARG A 231 -2.59 8.71 4.03
C ARG A 231 -3.23 10.03 3.58
N GLY A 232 -4.36 9.92 2.91
CA GLY A 232 -5.11 11.05 2.38
C GLY A 232 -4.65 11.52 1.00
N GLU A 233 -5.49 12.35 0.42
CA GLU A 233 -5.35 12.88 -0.94
C GLU A 233 -4.05 13.65 -1.12
N TRP A 234 -3.70 14.51 -0.15
CA TRP A 234 -2.49 15.31 -0.21
C TRP A 234 -1.22 14.44 -0.38
N PHE A 235 -1.08 13.41 0.46
CA PHE A 235 0.08 12.52 0.40
C PHE A 235 0.14 11.73 -0.91
N LYS A 236 -1.01 11.19 -1.34
CA LYS A 236 -1.15 10.42 -2.57
C LYS A 236 -0.80 11.26 -3.81
N LYS A 237 -1.16 12.55 -3.82
CA LYS A 237 -0.96 13.45 -4.96
C LYS A 237 0.40 14.16 -4.98
N LEU A 238 1.31 13.86 -4.05
CA LEU A 238 2.67 14.43 -4.05
C LEU A 238 3.45 14.13 -5.34
N THR A 239 3.20 12.97 -5.95
CA THR A 239 3.88 12.51 -7.17
C THR A 239 3.13 12.85 -8.46
N TYR A 240 2.01 13.59 -8.37
CA TYR A 240 1.27 14.03 -9.54
C TYR A 240 2.13 14.91 -10.46
N GLY A 241 2.18 14.54 -11.74
CA GLY A 241 2.98 15.21 -12.75
C GLY A 241 4.49 14.88 -12.70
N GLN A 242 4.92 13.98 -11.81
CA GLN A 242 6.33 13.67 -11.60
C GLN A 242 6.57 12.24 -11.08
N MET A 243 5.80 11.28 -11.59
CA MET A 243 5.95 9.86 -11.21
C MET A 243 7.38 9.38 -11.27
N GLY A 244 7.89 8.79 -10.18
CA GLY A 244 9.23 8.21 -10.08
C GLY A 244 10.32 9.18 -9.65
N LEU A 245 10.04 10.48 -9.44
CA LEU A 245 11.05 11.42 -8.94
C LEU A 245 11.15 11.33 -7.40
N LEU A 246 10.08 11.67 -6.72
CA LEU A 246 10.07 11.71 -5.24
C LEU A 246 10.22 10.31 -4.64
N GLU A 247 9.63 9.32 -5.26
CA GLU A 247 9.73 7.92 -4.83
C GLU A 247 11.17 7.42 -4.93
N THR A 248 11.89 7.79 -5.99
CA THR A 248 13.31 7.43 -6.15
C THR A 248 14.18 8.09 -5.08
N GLU A 249 13.95 9.38 -4.81
CA GLU A 249 14.66 10.09 -3.74
C GLU A 249 14.43 9.42 -2.39
N ASP A 250 13.18 9.11 -2.05
CA ASP A 250 12.83 8.49 -0.78
C ASP A 250 13.49 7.10 -0.62
N GLN A 251 13.48 6.27 -1.69
CA GLN A 251 14.11 4.95 -1.67
C GLN A 251 15.65 5.04 -1.52
N ILE A 252 16.28 5.99 -2.18
CA ILE A 252 17.73 6.21 -2.07
C ILE A 252 18.09 6.73 -0.66
N ASP A 253 17.33 7.66 -0.12
CA ASP A 253 17.57 8.21 1.22
C ASP A 253 17.36 7.15 2.31
N LEU A 254 16.35 6.29 2.18
CA LEU A 254 16.18 5.14 3.07
C LEU A 254 17.38 4.18 2.96
N ALA A 255 17.84 3.89 1.74
CA ALA A 255 18.97 2.99 1.55
C ALA A 255 20.26 3.54 2.19
N ARG A 256 20.52 4.84 2.10
CA ARG A 256 21.63 5.50 2.80
C ARG A 256 21.51 5.40 4.33
N TYR A 257 20.30 5.60 4.84
CA TYR A 257 20.03 5.43 6.27
C TYR A 257 20.31 3.99 6.73
N VAL A 258 19.78 3.01 6.00
CA VAL A 258 19.96 1.58 6.31
C VAL A 258 21.45 1.17 6.19
N ALA A 259 22.16 1.68 5.18
CA ALA A 259 23.61 1.45 5.01
C ALA A 259 24.44 1.92 6.21
N GLY A 260 23.94 2.89 6.97
CA GLY A 260 24.59 3.40 8.18
C GLY A 260 24.30 2.59 9.46
N LEU A 261 23.43 1.56 9.39
CA LEU A 261 23.16 0.72 10.56
C LEU A 261 24.33 -0.22 10.87
N PRO A 262 24.70 -0.42 12.15
CA PRO A 262 25.92 -1.13 12.53
C PRO A 262 25.96 -2.60 12.10
N TYR A 263 24.80 -3.21 11.86
CA TYR A 263 24.64 -4.60 11.44
C TYR A 263 24.39 -4.74 9.93
N VAL A 264 24.59 -3.70 9.13
CA VAL A 264 24.37 -3.72 7.66
C VAL A 264 25.72 -3.71 6.94
N ASP A 265 25.86 -4.60 5.96
CA ASP A 265 26.96 -4.55 5.01
C ASP A 265 26.64 -3.57 3.88
N ALA A 266 27.10 -2.34 3.99
CA ALA A 266 26.89 -1.28 3.02
C ALA A 266 27.44 -1.60 1.62
N SER A 267 28.28 -2.63 1.46
CA SER A 267 28.79 -3.07 0.16
C SER A 267 27.83 -4.06 -0.54
N ARG A 268 26.76 -4.53 0.13
CA ARG A 268 25.84 -5.55 -0.36
C ARG A 268 24.38 -5.13 -0.23
N LEU A 269 24.04 -3.93 -0.74
CA LEU A 269 22.66 -3.45 -0.84
C LEU A 269 22.12 -3.69 -2.25
N GLY A 270 20.97 -4.36 -2.33
CA GLY A 270 20.25 -4.61 -3.56
C GLY A 270 18.82 -4.09 -3.50
N ILE A 271 18.19 -3.88 -4.66
CA ILE A 271 16.79 -3.51 -4.78
C ILE A 271 16.07 -4.42 -5.79
N TYR A 272 14.84 -4.77 -5.49
CA TYR A 272 13.95 -5.57 -6.33
C TYR A 272 12.61 -4.89 -6.50
N GLY A 273 12.03 -5.03 -7.69
CA GLY A 273 10.66 -4.66 -7.95
C GLY A 273 10.15 -5.12 -9.31
N TRP A 274 8.83 -5.19 -9.44
CA TRP A 274 8.11 -5.63 -10.63
C TRP A 274 7.23 -4.49 -11.15
N SER A 275 7.10 -4.35 -12.48
CA SER A 275 6.28 -3.34 -13.16
C SER A 275 6.72 -1.92 -12.77
N TYR A 276 5.86 -1.13 -12.09
CA TYR A 276 6.28 0.14 -11.50
C TYR A 276 7.48 -0.05 -10.53
N GLY A 277 7.50 -1.14 -9.77
CA GLY A 277 8.65 -1.49 -8.93
C GLY A 277 9.91 -1.80 -9.73
N GLY A 278 9.77 -2.39 -10.92
CA GLY A 278 10.88 -2.58 -11.87
C GLY A 278 11.44 -1.24 -12.36
N PHE A 279 10.57 -0.32 -12.77
CA PHE A 279 10.91 1.06 -13.09
C PHE A 279 11.65 1.77 -11.94
N MET A 280 11.16 1.59 -10.71
CA MET A 280 11.81 2.14 -9.52
C MET A 280 13.18 1.52 -9.25
N SER A 281 13.31 0.19 -9.43
CA SER A 281 14.60 -0.51 -9.28
C SER A 281 15.64 0.00 -10.27
N LEU A 282 15.26 0.28 -11.52
CA LEU A 282 16.12 0.92 -12.51
C LEU A 282 16.52 2.34 -12.07
N ASN A 283 15.56 3.18 -11.69
CA ASN A 283 15.88 4.53 -11.24
C ASN A 283 16.82 4.53 -10.03
N CYS A 284 16.60 3.63 -9.07
CA CYS A 284 17.42 3.53 -7.86
C CYS A 284 18.87 3.12 -8.18
N ILE A 285 19.09 2.10 -9.03
CA ILE A 285 20.46 1.67 -9.37
C ILE A 285 21.20 2.71 -10.22
N LEU A 286 20.49 3.43 -11.10
CA LEU A 286 21.08 4.42 -11.99
C LEU A 286 21.34 5.78 -11.33
N LYS A 287 20.51 6.17 -10.36
CA LYS A 287 20.60 7.47 -9.67
C LYS A 287 21.19 7.38 -8.26
N GLY A 288 21.18 6.18 -7.64
CA GLY A 288 21.71 5.86 -6.32
C GLY A 288 22.90 4.88 -6.36
N ALA A 289 23.77 4.98 -7.36
CA ALA A 289 24.92 4.10 -7.53
C ALA A 289 25.94 4.19 -6.37
N ASP A 290 25.87 5.25 -5.56
CA ASP A 290 26.65 5.41 -4.35
C ASP A 290 26.23 4.41 -3.25
N VAL A 291 24.98 3.95 -3.25
CA VAL A 291 24.42 3.06 -2.22
C VAL A 291 23.98 1.71 -2.76
N TYR A 292 23.29 1.63 -3.89
CA TYR A 292 22.87 0.35 -4.47
C TYR A 292 23.98 -0.32 -5.27
N ARG A 293 24.18 -1.62 -5.05
CA ARG A 293 25.19 -2.45 -5.73
C ARG A 293 24.57 -3.42 -6.73
N MET A 294 23.25 -3.67 -6.59
CA MET A 294 22.53 -4.60 -7.46
C MET A 294 21.07 -4.17 -7.55
N ALA A 295 20.49 -4.36 -8.74
CA ALA A 295 19.05 -4.25 -8.95
C ALA A 295 18.52 -5.47 -9.69
N ILE A 296 17.33 -5.92 -9.30
CA ILE A 296 16.50 -6.87 -10.04
C ILE A 296 15.27 -6.11 -10.48
N SER A 297 15.11 -5.95 -11.79
CA SER A 297 14.04 -5.20 -12.41
C SER A 297 13.22 -6.11 -13.31
N VAL A 298 11.96 -6.35 -12.93
CA VAL A 298 11.07 -7.27 -13.65
C VAL A 298 10.00 -6.47 -14.38
N ALA A 299 9.86 -6.70 -15.68
CA ALA A 299 8.89 -6.05 -16.57
C ALA A 299 8.73 -4.54 -16.29
N PRO A 300 9.83 -3.76 -16.36
CA PRO A 300 9.81 -2.35 -16.00
C PRO A 300 9.22 -1.47 -17.10
N VAL A 301 8.51 -0.43 -16.72
CA VAL A 301 8.38 0.76 -17.56
C VAL A 301 9.76 1.42 -17.65
N THR A 302 10.27 1.66 -18.87
CA THR A 302 11.57 2.32 -19.09
C THR A 302 11.42 3.76 -19.55
N SER A 303 10.27 4.12 -20.11
CA SER A 303 9.84 5.49 -20.41
C SER A 303 8.32 5.58 -20.34
N TRP A 304 7.83 6.58 -19.62
CA TRP A 304 6.39 6.85 -19.53
C TRP A 304 5.75 7.22 -20.87
N ARG A 305 6.54 7.59 -21.89
CA ARG A 305 6.06 7.86 -23.24
C ARG A 305 5.57 6.62 -23.98
N TYR A 306 5.94 5.43 -23.52
CA TYR A 306 5.59 4.14 -24.13
C TYR A 306 4.54 3.34 -23.36
N TYR A 307 4.12 3.85 -22.19
CA TYR A 307 3.02 3.23 -21.44
C TYR A 307 1.66 3.80 -21.83
N ASP A 308 0.57 3.12 -21.47
CA ASP A 308 -0.78 3.52 -21.88
C ASP A 308 -1.18 4.91 -21.37
N SER A 309 -1.99 5.62 -22.16
CA SER A 309 -2.43 6.99 -21.85
C SER A 309 -3.45 7.03 -20.70
N VAL A 310 -4.28 6.00 -20.53
CA VAL A 310 -5.32 5.96 -19.49
C VAL A 310 -4.69 6.04 -18.09
N TYR A 311 -3.58 5.35 -17.90
CA TYR A 311 -2.83 5.41 -16.65
C TYR A 311 -1.93 6.64 -16.60
N THR A 312 -1.08 6.81 -17.62
CA THR A 312 0.01 7.78 -17.57
C THR A 312 -0.48 9.22 -17.59
N GLU A 313 -1.39 9.57 -18.49
CA GLU A 313 -1.91 10.95 -18.61
C GLU A 313 -2.79 11.32 -17.40
N ARG A 314 -3.46 10.35 -16.78
CA ARG A 314 -4.22 10.58 -15.56
C ARG A 314 -3.33 11.07 -14.41
N VAL A 315 -2.09 10.58 -14.30
CA VAL A 315 -1.17 10.92 -13.20
C VAL A 315 -0.15 11.98 -13.60
N ASN A 316 0.35 11.97 -14.84
CA ASN A 316 1.37 12.92 -15.33
C ASN A 316 0.82 14.05 -16.21
N GLY A 317 -0.47 14.02 -16.60
CA GLY A 317 -1.01 14.92 -17.60
C GLY A 317 -0.49 14.59 -19.02
N LEU A 318 -0.77 15.47 -19.99
CA LEU A 318 -0.36 15.27 -21.36
C LEU A 318 1.16 15.45 -21.52
N PRO A 319 1.86 14.59 -22.30
CA PRO A 319 3.30 14.68 -22.48
C PRO A 319 3.75 15.99 -23.16
N GLN A 320 2.87 16.61 -23.98
CA GLN A 320 3.15 17.90 -24.62
C GLN A 320 3.13 19.07 -23.63
N GLN A 321 2.38 18.92 -22.53
CA GLN A 321 2.23 19.94 -21.48
C GLN A 321 3.18 19.73 -20.30
N ASN A 322 3.71 18.51 -20.14
CA ASN A 322 4.59 18.10 -19.04
C ASN A 322 5.73 17.21 -19.53
N PRO A 323 6.57 17.64 -20.48
CA PRO A 323 7.65 16.82 -21.01
C PRO A 323 8.62 16.35 -19.91
N ASP A 324 8.96 17.22 -18.96
CA ASP A 324 9.89 16.92 -17.87
C ASP A 324 9.37 15.81 -16.94
N GLY A 325 8.06 15.76 -16.67
CA GLY A 325 7.45 14.70 -15.87
C GLY A 325 7.46 13.32 -16.55
N TYR A 326 7.68 13.29 -17.86
CA TYR A 326 7.86 12.07 -18.64
C TYR A 326 9.33 11.68 -18.79
N ASP A 327 10.21 12.63 -19.09
CA ASP A 327 11.58 12.36 -19.50
C ASP A 327 12.53 12.22 -18.32
N ILE A 328 12.47 13.13 -17.33
CA ILE A 328 13.37 13.11 -16.17
C ILE A 328 13.27 11.81 -15.35
N PRO A 329 12.07 11.23 -15.08
CA PRO A 329 11.99 9.96 -14.35
C PRO A 329 12.31 8.74 -15.22
N SER A 330 12.40 8.84 -16.55
CA SER A 330 12.56 7.69 -17.43
C SER A 330 13.98 7.11 -17.40
N PRO A 331 14.18 5.89 -16.86
CA PRO A 331 15.50 5.31 -16.65
C PRO A 331 16.29 5.07 -17.95
N VAL A 332 15.62 4.93 -19.08
CA VAL A 332 16.28 4.74 -20.38
C VAL A 332 17.28 5.84 -20.71
N TYR A 333 17.05 7.06 -20.22
CA TYR A 333 17.95 8.21 -20.45
C TYR A 333 19.16 8.24 -19.53
N TYR A 334 19.27 7.30 -18.60
CA TYR A 334 20.35 7.22 -17.61
C TYR A 334 21.11 5.89 -17.65
N ALA A 335 20.90 5.08 -18.69
CA ALA A 335 21.49 3.75 -18.80
C ALA A 335 23.03 3.76 -18.74
N ASP A 336 23.65 4.82 -19.20
CA ASP A 336 25.11 5.08 -19.15
C ASP A 336 25.64 5.26 -17.70
N ARG A 337 24.77 5.52 -16.73
CA ARG A 337 25.14 5.68 -15.31
C ARG A 337 25.20 4.38 -14.53
N LEU A 338 24.94 3.24 -15.15
CA LEU A 338 24.97 1.95 -14.46
C LEU A 338 26.37 1.63 -13.94
N GLN A 339 26.51 1.50 -12.61
CA GLN A 339 27.76 1.13 -11.95
C GLN A 339 27.69 -0.22 -11.22
N GLY A 340 26.49 -0.68 -10.89
CA GLY A 340 26.22 -1.93 -10.17
C GLY A 340 25.89 -3.08 -11.12
N ARG A 341 25.36 -4.16 -10.55
CA ARG A 341 24.84 -5.33 -11.28
C ARG A 341 23.35 -5.16 -11.53
N LEU A 342 22.91 -5.36 -12.76
CA LEU A 342 21.50 -5.30 -13.15
C LEU A 342 21.06 -6.68 -13.69
N LEU A 343 20.03 -7.25 -13.09
CA LEU A 343 19.25 -8.33 -13.68
C LEU A 343 17.93 -7.72 -14.21
N LEU A 344 17.81 -7.67 -15.53
CA LEU A 344 16.61 -7.21 -16.22
C LEU A 344 15.85 -8.43 -16.75
N MET A 345 14.59 -8.56 -16.35
CA MET A 345 13.70 -9.65 -16.75
C MET A 345 12.47 -9.08 -17.43
N HIS A 346 12.12 -9.63 -18.59
CA HIS A 346 10.93 -9.19 -19.34
C HIS A 346 10.34 -10.33 -20.15
N GLY A 347 9.02 -10.38 -20.26
CA GLY A 347 8.33 -11.34 -21.09
C GLY A 347 8.43 -10.99 -22.56
N SER A 348 8.77 -11.95 -23.44
CA SER A 348 8.83 -11.71 -24.88
C SER A 348 7.44 -11.48 -25.53
N ALA A 349 6.38 -11.80 -24.81
CA ALA A 349 4.98 -11.60 -25.22
C ALA A 349 4.22 -10.73 -24.19
N ASP A 350 4.94 -9.87 -23.47
CA ASP A 350 4.32 -8.89 -22.57
C ASP A 350 3.61 -7.83 -23.42
N ASP A 351 2.29 -7.74 -23.27
CA ASP A 351 1.41 -6.83 -24.00
C ASP A 351 1.01 -5.58 -23.18
N ASN A 352 1.52 -5.49 -21.94
CA ASN A 352 1.20 -4.39 -21.04
C ASN A 352 2.34 -3.37 -20.93
N VAL A 353 3.59 -3.82 -20.86
CA VAL A 353 4.76 -2.92 -20.67
C VAL A 353 5.76 -3.06 -21.81
#